data_3635d6af1c5e0564f68be3413ce2ef8f
#
_entry.id   3635d6af1c5e0564f68be3413ce2ef8f
#
_cell.length_a   1.000
_cell.length_b   1.000
_cell.length_c   1.000
_cell.angle_alpha   90.00
_cell.angle_beta   90.00
_cell.angle_gamma   90.00
#
_symmetry.space_group_name_H-M   'P 1'
#
loop_
_entity.id
_entity.type
_entity.pdbx_description
1 polymer ?
#
loop_
_entity_poly.entity_id
_entity_poly.type
_entity_poly.pdbx_seq_one_letter_code
_entity_poly.pdbx_strand_id
1 'polypeptide(L)'
;MSLKPNDLFDLTGKVALVTGGATGIGRMAAEGLASAGARVLIASRKAEACEAASAEINAMDLPGSAEGFAGDVGSEAGIEALVQAVGQRTDKLDILMNNAGRTWGAPMGEFPYEAWTKVLGLNVSGMFHLTQLLLPLLRAAASPEAPARVVNVGSVMGEIPKGQGAYSYATSKGAVHHMTRILANELTPEHITVNAIAPGPFMSKMMAFAIGHDEGRRKTAATVPLGRVGAEEDVAGVMQFLCGKGGAYVSGAVIPLSGGMQVATAKAAFLEDD
;
A
#
# COMPACT_ATOMS: atom_id res chain seq x y z
N MET A 1 11.88 24.17 -14.85
CA MET A 1 10.98 23.19 -14.18
C MET A 1 9.56 23.47 -14.67
N SER A 2 8.84 22.44 -15.10
CA SER A 2 7.43 22.58 -15.47
C SER A 2 6.55 22.33 -14.25
N LEU A 3 5.52 23.17 -14.04
CA LEU A 3 4.49 23.01 -13.02
C LEU A 3 3.19 22.44 -13.62
N LYS A 4 3.25 21.92 -14.85
CA LYS A 4 2.08 21.29 -15.48
C LYS A 4 1.71 20.01 -14.71
N PRO A 5 0.43 19.75 -14.48
CA PRO A 5 -0.01 18.54 -13.76
C PRO A 5 0.58 17.25 -14.32
N ASN A 6 0.60 17.10 -15.64
CA ASN A 6 1.16 15.90 -16.30
C ASN A 6 2.64 15.69 -15.96
N ASP A 7 3.42 16.77 -15.85
CA ASP A 7 4.85 16.65 -15.52
C ASP A 7 5.10 16.37 -14.02
N LEU A 8 4.15 16.76 -13.15
CA LEU A 8 4.25 16.53 -11.72
C LEU A 8 3.95 15.09 -11.31
N PHE A 9 3.14 14.39 -12.11
CA PHE A 9 2.68 13.03 -11.83
C PHE A 9 3.21 12.01 -12.83
N ASP A 10 4.04 12.42 -13.78
CA ASP A 10 4.67 11.54 -14.76
C ASP A 10 5.65 10.57 -14.09
N LEU A 11 5.45 9.27 -14.38
CA LEU A 11 6.29 8.17 -13.91
C LEU A 11 6.96 7.43 -15.07
N THR A 12 7.01 8.02 -16.25
CA THR A 12 7.67 7.44 -17.44
C THR A 12 9.14 7.12 -17.12
N GLY A 13 9.56 5.88 -17.42
CA GLY A 13 10.90 5.37 -17.14
C GLY A 13 11.16 4.95 -15.70
N LYS A 14 10.15 5.02 -14.80
CA LYS A 14 10.21 4.54 -13.45
C LYS A 14 9.86 3.05 -13.37
N VAL A 15 10.56 2.32 -12.50
CA VAL A 15 10.28 0.92 -12.19
C VAL A 15 9.69 0.83 -10.79
N ALA A 16 8.52 0.21 -10.67
CA ALA A 16 7.81 0.02 -9.42
C ALA A 16 7.69 -1.47 -9.07
N LEU A 17 7.85 -1.83 -7.79
CA LEU A 17 7.45 -3.14 -7.25
C LEU A 17 6.23 -2.95 -6.35
N VAL A 18 5.16 -3.71 -6.60
CA VAL A 18 3.95 -3.74 -5.77
C VAL A 18 3.75 -5.15 -5.22
N THR A 19 3.99 -5.35 -3.92
CA THR A 19 3.73 -6.64 -3.27
C THR A 19 2.23 -6.83 -3.00
N GLY A 20 1.70 -8.02 -3.28
CA GLY A 20 0.26 -8.25 -3.20
C GLY A 20 -0.54 -7.48 -4.25
N GLY A 21 0.09 -7.11 -5.35
CA GLY A 21 -0.46 -6.23 -6.40
C GLY A 21 -1.50 -6.86 -7.33
N ALA A 22 -1.81 -8.15 -7.16
CA ALA A 22 -2.79 -8.83 -8.02
C ALA A 22 -4.26 -8.51 -7.67
N THR A 23 -4.56 -7.92 -6.52
CA THR A 23 -5.94 -7.67 -6.07
C THR A 23 -6.04 -6.48 -5.12
N GLY A 24 -7.26 -5.90 -4.99
CA GLY A 24 -7.56 -4.84 -4.02
C GLY A 24 -6.67 -3.61 -4.17
N ILE A 25 -6.26 -3.01 -3.07
CA ILE A 25 -5.46 -1.77 -3.04
C ILE A 25 -4.17 -1.90 -3.85
N GLY A 26 -3.49 -3.06 -3.78
CA GLY A 26 -2.28 -3.30 -4.56
C GLY A 26 -2.53 -3.29 -6.07
N ARG A 27 -3.67 -3.85 -6.52
CA ARG A 27 -4.06 -3.82 -7.93
C ARG A 27 -4.40 -2.38 -8.38
N MET A 28 -5.20 -1.66 -7.61
CA MET A 28 -5.55 -0.27 -7.86
C MET A 28 -4.29 0.62 -7.95
N ALA A 29 -3.32 0.38 -7.07
CA ALA A 29 -2.04 1.08 -7.09
C ALA A 29 -1.21 0.72 -8.34
N ALA A 30 -1.16 -0.56 -8.73
CA ALA A 30 -0.43 -1.00 -9.92
C ALA A 30 -1.01 -0.37 -11.20
N GLU A 31 -2.33 -0.32 -11.33
CA GLU A 31 -3.02 0.38 -12.43
C GLU A 31 -2.73 1.89 -12.40
N GLY A 32 -2.83 2.53 -11.23
CA GLY A 32 -2.55 3.96 -11.07
C GLY A 32 -1.10 4.33 -11.40
N LEU A 33 -0.12 3.48 -11.06
CA LEU A 33 1.28 3.68 -11.42
C LEU A 33 1.53 3.45 -12.92
N ALA A 34 0.92 2.41 -13.51
CA ALA A 34 1.02 2.14 -14.94
C ALA A 34 0.33 3.24 -15.77
N SER A 35 -0.80 3.78 -15.33
CA SER A 35 -1.48 4.88 -16.01
C SER A 35 -0.67 6.18 -16.03
N ALA A 36 0.27 6.34 -15.08
CA ALA A 36 1.23 7.44 -15.04
C ALA A 36 2.55 7.14 -15.78
N GLY A 37 2.69 5.98 -16.44
CA GLY A 37 3.84 5.64 -17.28
C GLY A 37 4.89 4.72 -16.62
N ALA A 38 4.67 4.23 -15.39
CA ALA A 38 5.62 3.33 -14.74
C ALA A 38 5.59 1.91 -15.33
N ARG A 39 6.75 1.23 -15.32
CA ARG A 39 6.82 -0.22 -15.43
C ARG A 39 6.61 -0.84 -14.06
N VAL A 40 5.52 -1.59 -13.89
CA VAL A 40 5.09 -2.12 -12.60
C VAL A 40 5.36 -3.62 -12.51
N LEU A 41 6.18 -4.02 -11.56
CA LEU A 41 6.41 -5.40 -11.17
C LEU A 41 5.38 -5.79 -10.10
N ILE A 42 4.55 -6.79 -10.37
CA ILE A 42 3.50 -7.26 -9.47
C ILE A 42 3.90 -8.61 -8.90
N ALA A 43 4.09 -8.69 -7.58
CA ALA A 43 4.49 -9.92 -6.93
C ALA A 43 3.47 -10.38 -5.87
N SER A 44 3.11 -11.65 -5.89
CA SER A 44 2.39 -12.33 -4.81
C SER A 44 2.67 -13.83 -4.84
N ARG A 45 2.26 -14.56 -3.80
CA ARG A 45 2.45 -16.03 -3.73
C ARG A 45 1.76 -16.82 -4.87
N LYS A 46 0.78 -16.22 -5.54
CA LYS A 46 0.04 -16.81 -6.66
C LYS A 46 0.52 -16.20 -7.96
N ALA A 47 1.48 -16.82 -8.64
CA ALA A 47 2.02 -16.37 -9.92
C ALA A 47 0.91 -16.11 -10.95
N GLU A 48 0.04 -17.09 -11.17
CA GLU A 48 -1.08 -17.01 -12.13
C GLU A 48 -1.97 -15.77 -11.91
N ALA A 49 -2.22 -15.41 -10.63
CA ALA A 49 -3.01 -14.22 -10.33
C ALA A 49 -2.25 -12.92 -10.63
N CYS A 50 -0.91 -12.91 -10.51
CA CYS A 50 -0.09 -11.76 -10.87
C CYS A 50 0.03 -11.62 -12.39
N GLU A 51 0.20 -12.74 -13.10
CA GLU A 51 0.23 -12.80 -14.56
C GLU A 51 -1.09 -12.35 -15.18
N ALA A 52 -2.22 -12.85 -14.67
CA ALA A 52 -3.55 -12.40 -15.11
C ALA A 52 -3.76 -10.90 -14.86
N ALA A 53 -3.39 -10.42 -13.66
CA ALA A 53 -3.49 -9.01 -13.33
C ALA A 53 -2.63 -8.13 -14.23
N SER A 54 -1.39 -8.55 -14.54
CA SER A 54 -0.51 -7.78 -15.43
C SER A 54 -1.01 -7.80 -16.88
N ALA A 55 -1.55 -8.92 -17.36
CA ALA A 55 -2.15 -9.01 -18.69
C ALA A 55 -3.37 -8.07 -18.84
N GLU A 56 -4.24 -8.02 -17.82
CA GLU A 56 -5.39 -7.11 -17.80
C GLU A 56 -4.94 -5.64 -17.81
N ILE A 57 -3.92 -5.26 -17.02
CA ILE A 57 -3.36 -3.90 -17.02
C ILE A 57 -2.81 -3.54 -18.39
N ASN A 58 -2.03 -4.44 -18.98
CA ASN A 58 -1.44 -4.20 -20.30
C ASN A 58 -2.48 -4.12 -21.43
N ALA A 59 -3.67 -4.72 -21.25
CA ALA A 59 -4.77 -4.61 -22.19
C ALA A 59 -5.54 -3.26 -22.10
N MET A 60 -5.27 -2.43 -21.10
CA MET A 60 -5.89 -1.11 -20.92
C MET A 60 -5.26 -0.01 -21.79
N ASP A 61 -4.23 -0.31 -22.60
CA ASP A 61 -3.51 0.66 -23.44
C ASP A 61 -2.99 1.88 -22.63
N LEU A 62 -2.38 1.62 -21.47
CA LEU A 62 -1.80 2.62 -20.60
C LEU A 62 -0.39 3.02 -21.05
N PRO A 63 0.11 4.24 -20.69
CA PRO A 63 1.47 4.66 -21.01
C PRO A 63 2.58 3.78 -20.41
N GLY A 64 2.30 3.14 -19.28
CA GLY A 64 3.21 2.20 -18.61
C GLY A 64 2.89 0.75 -18.93
N SER A 65 3.45 -0.16 -18.15
CA SER A 65 3.25 -1.60 -18.32
C SER A 65 3.29 -2.34 -16.99
N ALA A 66 2.82 -3.59 -16.99
CA ALA A 66 2.89 -4.45 -15.81
C ALA A 66 3.50 -5.82 -16.14
N GLU A 67 4.21 -6.41 -15.19
CA GLU A 67 4.76 -7.76 -15.25
C GLU A 67 4.47 -8.48 -13.93
N GLY A 68 3.78 -9.62 -14.00
CA GLY A 68 3.38 -10.40 -12.84
C GLY A 68 4.26 -11.64 -12.64
N PHE A 69 4.60 -11.94 -11.38
CA PHE A 69 5.37 -13.15 -11.03
C PHE A 69 5.14 -13.58 -9.58
N ALA A 70 5.64 -14.79 -9.23
CA ALA A 70 5.58 -15.29 -7.87
C ALA A 70 6.52 -14.53 -6.93
N GLY A 71 6.05 -14.22 -5.70
CA GLY A 71 6.88 -13.64 -4.64
C GLY A 71 6.21 -13.79 -3.28
N ASP A 72 6.96 -14.26 -2.29
CA ASP A 72 6.46 -14.43 -0.92
C ASP A 72 7.20 -13.50 0.05
N VAL A 73 6.43 -12.70 0.79
CA VAL A 73 6.94 -11.79 1.84
C VAL A 73 6.72 -12.38 3.23
N GLY A 74 6.21 -13.61 3.31
CA GLY A 74 5.86 -14.25 4.58
C GLY A 74 6.97 -15.07 5.24
N SER A 75 8.13 -15.22 4.58
CA SER A 75 9.29 -15.94 5.10
C SER A 75 10.59 -15.31 4.59
N GLU A 76 11.67 -15.46 5.34
CA GLU A 76 13.00 -14.96 4.98
C GLU A 76 13.44 -15.49 3.61
N ALA A 77 13.42 -16.81 3.41
CA ALA A 77 13.76 -17.42 2.12
C ALA A 77 12.87 -16.95 0.96
N GLY A 78 11.58 -16.72 1.21
CA GLY A 78 10.66 -16.15 0.22
C GLY A 78 11.00 -14.73 -0.17
N ILE A 79 11.43 -13.92 0.79
CA ILE A 79 11.85 -12.53 0.56
C ILE A 79 13.15 -12.51 -0.24
N GLU A 80 14.14 -13.34 0.12
CA GLU A 80 15.40 -13.47 -0.64
C GLU A 80 15.15 -13.88 -2.09
N ALA A 81 14.30 -14.88 -2.31
CA ALA A 81 13.90 -15.30 -3.66
C ALA A 81 13.18 -14.17 -4.43
N LEU A 82 12.32 -13.40 -3.77
CA LEU A 82 11.65 -12.25 -4.37
C LEU A 82 12.67 -11.17 -4.78
N VAL A 83 13.62 -10.85 -3.93
CA VAL A 83 14.69 -9.87 -4.24
C VAL A 83 15.53 -10.31 -5.44
N GLN A 84 15.92 -11.59 -5.50
CA GLN A 84 16.61 -12.16 -6.66
C GLN A 84 15.78 -12.06 -7.93
N ALA A 85 14.47 -12.38 -7.86
CA ALA A 85 13.56 -12.28 -9.00
C ALA A 85 13.38 -10.84 -9.50
N VAL A 86 13.38 -9.85 -8.59
CA VAL A 86 13.38 -8.42 -8.95
C VAL A 86 14.70 -8.03 -9.62
N GLY A 87 15.85 -8.44 -9.07
CA GLY A 87 17.17 -8.15 -9.62
C GLY A 87 17.42 -8.75 -11.01
N GLN A 88 16.73 -9.85 -11.35
CA GLN A 88 16.75 -10.41 -12.72
C GLN A 88 15.96 -9.57 -13.74
N ARG A 89 15.11 -8.66 -13.28
CA ARG A 89 14.19 -7.86 -14.10
C ARG A 89 14.61 -6.40 -14.22
N THR A 90 15.38 -5.91 -13.26
CA THR A 90 15.83 -4.52 -13.23
C THR A 90 17.10 -4.37 -12.37
N ASP A 91 17.94 -3.42 -12.73
CA ASP A 91 19.13 -2.99 -11.98
C ASP A 91 18.88 -1.81 -11.05
N LYS A 92 17.68 -1.24 -11.09
CA LYS A 92 17.23 -0.14 -10.22
C LYS A 92 15.75 -0.28 -9.86
N LEU A 93 15.35 0.23 -8.69
CA LEU A 93 13.96 0.26 -8.26
C LEU A 93 13.60 1.68 -7.81
N ASP A 94 12.76 2.36 -8.58
CA ASP A 94 12.34 3.74 -8.27
C ASP A 94 11.24 3.78 -7.19
N ILE A 95 10.36 2.76 -7.16
CA ILE A 95 9.19 2.73 -6.29
C ILE A 95 9.03 1.33 -5.68
N LEU A 96 8.97 1.25 -4.34
CA LEU A 96 8.58 0.05 -3.61
C LEU A 96 7.26 0.31 -2.89
N MET A 97 6.20 -0.43 -3.23
CA MET A 97 4.95 -0.44 -2.46
C MET A 97 4.84 -1.73 -1.65
N ASN A 98 5.01 -1.62 -0.33
CA ASN A 98 4.81 -2.67 0.63
C ASN A 98 3.31 -2.81 0.96
N ASN A 99 2.57 -3.54 0.10
CA ASN A 99 1.14 -3.74 0.25
C ASN A 99 0.76 -5.15 0.74
N ALA A 100 1.61 -6.16 0.55
CA ALA A 100 1.33 -7.51 1.03
C ALA A 100 1.02 -7.50 2.54
N GLY A 101 -0.09 -8.12 2.92
CA GLY A 101 -0.51 -8.16 4.31
C GLY A 101 -1.60 -9.18 4.56
N ARG A 102 -1.86 -9.45 5.83
CA ARG A 102 -2.94 -10.33 6.30
C ARG A 102 -3.60 -9.76 7.55
N THR A 103 -4.80 -10.22 7.79
CA THR A 103 -5.55 -9.99 9.03
C THR A 103 -5.90 -11.31 9.69
N TRP A 104 -6.29 -11.22 10.95
CA TRP A 104 -6.91 -12.29 11.71
C TRP A 104 -8.01 -11.68 12.58
N GLY A 105 -9.15 -12.36 12.68
CA GLY A 105 -10.29 -11.91 13.49
C GLY A 105 -10.77 -13.02 14.41
N ALA A 106 -10.89 -12.71 15.73
CA ALA A 106 -11.52 -13.56 16.73
C ALA A 106 -11.91 -12.69 17.95
N PRO A 107 -12.91 -13.12 18.76
CA PRO A 107 -13.23 -12.48 20.04
C PRO A 107 -12.03 -12.47 20.99
N MET A 108 -12.01 -11.53 21.96
CA MET A 108 -10.92 -11.38 22.94
C MET A 108 -10.62 -12.69 23.68
N GLY A 109 -11.62 -13.44 24.11
CA GLY A 109 -11.45 -14.69 24.85
C GLY A 109 -10.98 -15.88 24.03
N GLU A 110 -11.00 -15.77 22.70
CA GLU A 110 -10.69 -16.87 21.77
C GLU A 110 -9.56 -16.51 20.80
N PHE A 111 -8.88 -15.37 20.98
CA PHE A 111 -7.88 -14.90 20.03
C PHE A 111 -6.60 -15.75 20.16
N PRO A 112 -6.19 -16.52 19.10
CA PRO A 112 -5.09 -17.45 19.20
C PRO A 112 -3.73 -16.73 19.18
N TYR A 113 -2.80 -17.18 20.04
CA TYR A 113 -1.46 -16.59 20.12
C TYR A 113 -0.71 -16.64 18.77
N GLU A 114 -0.86 -17.72 18.02
CA GLU A 114 -0.21 -17.89 16.70
C GLU A 114 -0.62 -16.83 15.66
N ALA A 115 -1.80 -16.22 15.81
CA ALA A 115 -2.24 -15.12 14.94
C ALA A 115 -1.32 -13.89 15.03
N TRP A 116 -0.76 -13.64 16.22
CA TRP A 116 0.22 -12.58 16.43
C TRP A 116 1.47 -12.80 15.58
N THR A 117 2.10 -13.98 15.71
CA THR A 117 3.30 -14.34 14.95
C THR A 117 3.06 -14.26 13.45
N LYS A 118 1.92 -14.83 12.98
CA LYS A 118 1.58 -14.83 11.55
C LYS A 118 1.32 -13.42 11.00
N VAL A 119 0.62 -12.57 11.75
CA VAL A 119 0.28 -11.23 11.29
C VAL A 119 1.46 -10.28 11.39
N LEU A 120 2.16 -10.23 12.53
CA LEU A 120 3.34 -9.36 12.70
C LEU A 120 4.49 -9.81 11.78
N GLY A 121 4.68 -11.10 11.61
CA GLY A 121 5.71 -11.65 10.73
C GLY A 121 5.58 -11.13 9.29
N LEU A 122 4.37 -11.16 8.74
CA LEU A 122 4.15 -10.66 7.38
C LEU A 122 4.06 -9.12 7.32
N ASN A 123 3.21 -8.52 8.17
CA ASN A 123 2.85 -7.11 8.03
C ASN A 123 3.95 -6.15 8.50
N VAL A 124 4.85 -6.61 9.38
CA VAL A 124 5.91 -5.78 9.98
C VAL A 124 7.29 -6.30 9.61
N SER A 125 7.65 -7.50 10.08
CA SER A 125 9.00 -8.04 9.88
C SER A 125 9.33 -8.28 8.41
N GLY A 126 8.41 -8.90 7.66
CA GLY A 126 8.59 -9.18 6.23
C GLY A 126 8.66 -7.89 5.39
N MET A 127 7.83 -6.90 5.71
CA MET A 127 7.87 -5.58 5.08
C MET A 127 9.23 -4.90 5.31
N PHE A 128 9.72 -4.89 6.55
CA PHE A 128 11.01 -4.32 6.89
C PHE A 128 12.15 -5.04 6.16
N HIS A 129 12.18 -6.37 6.25
CA HIS A 129 13.24 -7.19 5.66
C HIS A 129 13.29 -7.06 4.13
N LEU A 130 12.13 -7.03 3.46
CA LEU A 130 12.06 -6.77 2.01
C LEU A 130 12.64 -5.39 1.67
N THR A 131 12.25 -4.36 2.41
CA THR A 131 12.78 -3.01 2.20
C THR A 131 14.30 -2.98 2.38
N GLN A 132 14.81 -3.62 3.42
CA GLN A 132 16.25 -3.72 3.72
C GLN A 132 17.02 -4.40 2.57
N LEU A 133 16.54 -5.54 2.06
CA LEU A 133 17.23 -6.27 0.99
C LEU A 133 17.14 -5.57 -0.38
N LEU A 134 16.12 -4.73 -0.60
CA LEU A 134 15.97 -3.93 -1.82
C LEU A 134 16.70 -2.58 -1.76
N LEU A 135 17.35 -2.21 -0.64
CA LEU A 135 18.09 -0.94 -0.53
C LEU A 135 19.11 -0.74 -1.64
N PRO A 136 19.91 -1.74 -2.10
CA PRO A 136 20.84 -1.53 -3.21
C PRO A 136 20.14 -1.05 -4.49
N LEU A 137 18.99 -1.62 -4.83
CA LEU A 137 18.22 -1.23 -6.02
C LEU A 137 17.53 0.14 -5.84
N LEU A 138 17.04 0.46 -4.64
CA LEU A 138 16.48 1.77 -4.32
C LEU A 138 17.56 2.87 -4.39
N ARG A 139 18.75 2.60 -3.86
CA ARG A 139 19.91 3.51 -3.95
C ARG A 139 20.36 3.74 -5.39
N ALA A 140 20.32 2.71 -6.23
CA ALA A 140 20.67 2.82 -7.64
C ALA A 140 19.69 3.71 -8.43
N ALA A 141 18.46 3.88 -7.96
CA ALA A 141 17.45 4.75 -8.58
C ALA A 141 17.45 6.18 -7.99
N ALA A 142 17.97 6.36 -6.75
CA ALA A 142 17.81 7.56 -5.97
C ALA A 142 18.76 8.68 -6.40
N SER A 143 18.24 9.91 -6.51
CA SER A 143 19.04 11.13 -6.66
C SER A 143 18.37 12.32 -5.95
N PRO A 144 19.08 13.43 -5.71
CA PRO A 144 18.50 14.65 -5.15
C PRO A 144 17.28 15.17 -5.95
N GLU A 145 17.33 15.06 -7.28
CA GLU A 145 16.30 15.56 -8.20
C GLU A 145 15.14 14.58 -8.36
N ALA A 146 15.41 13.28 -8.19
CA ALA A 146 14.46 12.20 -8.35
C ALA A 146 14.63 11.14 -7.27
N PRO A 147 14.22 11.40 -6.02
CA PRO A 147 14.33 10.43 -4.94
C PRO A 147 13.61 9.11 -5.25
N ALA A 148 14.12 7.98 -4.76
CA ALA A 148 13.36 6.74 -4.75
C ALA A 148 12.22 6.80 -3.72
N ARG A 149 11.21 5.96 -3.87
CA ARG A 149 9.97 6.00 -3.09
C ARG A 149 9.70 4.66 -2.41
N VAL A 150 9.49 4.69 -1.11
CA VAL A 150 8.91 3.56 -0.36
C VAL A 150 7.54 3.99 0.15
N VAL A 151 6.50 3.25 -0.23
CA VAL A 151 5.13 3.46 0.23
C VAL A 151 4.66 2.22 0.98
N ASN A 152 4.42 2.37 2.27
CA ASN A 152 3.92 1.30 3.13
C ASN A 152 2.39 1.37 3.23
N VAL A 153 1.72 0.23 3.15
CA VAL A 153 0.27 0.17 3.34
C VAL A 153 -0.04 -0.09 4.81
N GLY A 154 -0.38 1.01 5.50
CA GLY A 154 -0.93 1.01 6.85
C GLY A 154 -2.40 0.60 6.88
N SER A 155 -3.16 1.26 7.72
CA SER A 155 -4.63 1.19 7.81
C SER A 155 -5.14 2.28 8.74
N VAL A 156 -6.36 2.75 8.52
CA VAL A 156 -7.07 3.59 9.52
C VAL A 156 -7.13 2.93 10.90
N MET A 157 -7.16 1.59 10.96
CA MET A 157 -7.11 0.82 12.23
C MET A 157 -5.77 0.90 12.96
N GLY A 158 -4.72 1.41 12.33
CA GLY A 158 -3.46 1.74 13.00
C GLY A 158 -3.49 3.07 13.75
N GLU A 159 -4.52 3.90 13.55
CA GLU A 159 -4.70 5.23 14.15
C GLU A 159 -5.87 5.27 15.14
N ILE A 160 -6.98 4.61 14.82
CA ILE A 160 -8.19 4.62 15.64
C ILE A 160 -8.47 3.26 16.29
N PRO A 161 -9.02 3.22 17.50
CA PRO A 161 -9.26 1.97 18.25
C PRO A 161 -10.54 1.25 17.79
N LYS A 162 -10.73 1.08 16.48
CA LYS A 162 -11.87 0.36 15.88
C LYS A 162 -11.50 -1.04 15.41
N GLY A 163 -10.65 -1.73 16.14
CA GLY A 163 -10.12 -3.05 15.76
C GLY A 163 -10.71 -4.23 16.52
N GLN A 164 -11.98 -4.18 16.96
CA GLN A 164 -12.60 -5.27 17.70
C GLN A 164 -12.45 -6.61 16.96
N GLY A 165 -11.85 -7.59 17.64
CA GLY A 165 -11.53 -8.89 17.05
C GLY A 165 -10.30 -8.92 16.13
N ALA A 166 -9.76 -7.80 15.66
CA ALA A 166 -8.61 -7.73 14.77
C ALA A 166 -7.32 -7.20 15.46
N TYR A 167 -7.08 -7.65 16.69
CA TYR A 167 -6.05 -7.10 17.58
C TYR A 167 -4.65 -7.08 16.97
N SER A 168 -4.16 -8.23 16.50
CA SER A 168 -2.84 -8.32 15.87
C SER A 168 -2.74 -7.48 14.59
N TYR A 169 -3.82 -7.38 13.81
CA TYR A 169 -3.84 -6.57 12.60
C TYR A 169 -3.75 -5.07 12.94
N ALA A 170 -4.62 -4.55 13.78
CA ALA A 170 -4.61 -3.14 14.17
C ALA A 170 -3.27 -2.73 14.77
N THR A 171 -2.72 -3.56 15.68
CA THR A 171 -1.39 -3.36 16.27
C THR A 171 -0.29 -3.37 15.19
N SER A 172 -0.33 -4.32 14.23
CA SER A 172 0.64 -4.36 13.13
C SER A 172 0.60 -3.08 12.27
N LYS A 173 -0.59 -2.52 12.05
CA LYS A 173 -0.73 -1.30 11.25
C LYS A 173 -0.25 -0.04 12.00
N GLY A 174 -0.44 0.03 13.30
CA GLY A 174 0.21 1.05 14.15
C GLY A 174 1.75 0.93 14.11
N ALA A 175 2.27 -0.30 14.17
CA ALA A 175 3.71 -0.55 14.03
C ALA A 175 4.23 -0.12 12.64
N VAL A 176 3.51 -0.39 11.56
CA VAL A 176 3.84 0.07 10.19
C VAL A 176 3.92 1.60 10.14
N HIS A 177 2.96 2.32 10.75
CA HIS A 177 2.97 3.79 10.78
C HIS A 177 4.21 4.33 11.51
N HIS A 178 4.59 3.72 12.64
CA HIS A 178 5.78 4.15 13.37
C HIS A 178 7.07 3.78 12.63
N MET A 179 7.17 2.56 12.09
CA MET A 179 8.30 2.11 11.29
C MET A 179 8.51 2.98 10.04
N THR A 180 7.45 3.47 9.42
CA THR A 180 7.52 4.42 8.30
C THR A 180 8.31 5.67 8.70
N ARG A 181 8.06 6.22 9.89
CA ARG A 181 8.77 7.41 10.39
C ARG A 181 10.24 7.11 10.72
N ILE A 182 10.54 5.93 11.29
CA ILE A 182 11.92 5.49 11.56
C ILE A 182 12.69 5.38 10.25
N LEU A 183 12.14 4.64 9.26
CA LEU A 183 12.78 4.46 7.96
C LEU A 183 12.92 5.78 7.19
N ALA A 184 11.94 6.68 7.29
CA ALA A 184 12.03 8.00 6.68
C ALA A 184 13.18 8.82 7.27
N ASN A 185 13.35 8.82 8.59
CA ASN A 185 14.45 9.52 9.25
C ASN A 185 15.83 8.97 8.81
N GLU A 186 15.94 7.68 8.60
CA GLU A 186 17.19 7.01 8.22
C GLU A 186 17.50 7.15 6.72
N LEU A 187 16.49 6.96 5.85
CA LEU A 187 16.71 6.83 4.41
C LEU A 187 16.55 8.13 3.61
N THR A 188 15.88 9.15 4.16
CA THR A 188 15.72 10.43 3.44
C THR A 188 17.05 11.12 3.13
N PRO A 189 18.09 11.08 4.00
CA PRO A 189 19.43 11.58 3.64
C PRO A 189 20.08 10.87 2.44
N GLU A 190 19.62 9.65 2.14
CA GLU A 190 20.06 8.87 0.97
C GLU A 190 19.16 9.09 -0.26
N HIS A 191 18.31 10.13 -0.25
CA HIS A 191 17.34 10.43 -1.30
C HIS A 191 16.31 9.31 -1.52
N ILE A 192 15.90 8.63 -0.44
CA ILE A 192 14.82 7.64 -0.45
C ILE A 192 13.72 8.14 0.48
N THR A 193 12.58 8.58 -0.07
CA THR A 193 11.45 8.98 0.77
C THR A 193 10.65 7.78 1.21
N VAL A 194 10.19 7.78 2.45
CA VAL A 194 9.38 6.69 3.02
C VAL A 194 8.08 7.26 3.58
N ASN A 195 6.95 6.83 3.03
CA ASN A 195 5.64 7.28 3.47
C ASN A 195 4.70 6.08 3.66
N ALA A 196 3.59 6.28 4.33
CA ALA A 196 2.52 5.31 4.42
C ALA A 196 1.20 5.91 3.92
N ILE A 197 0.35 5.07 3.34
CA ILE A 197 -1.08 5.33 3.20
C ILE A 197 -1.82 4.56 4.29
N ALA A 198 -2.88 5.15 4.85
CA ALA A 198 -3.73 4.53 5.87
C ALA A 198 -5.18 4.36 5.34
N PRO A 199 -5.44 3.28 4.57
CA PRO A 199 -6.74 3.07 3.95
C PRO A 199 -7.85 2.79 4.98
N GLY A 200 -9.04 3.30 4.68
CA GLY A 200 -10.31 2.85 5.21
C GLY A 200 -10.87 1.65 4.42
N PRO A 201 -12.19 1.51 4.29
CA PRO A 201 -12.82 0.43 3.53
C PRO A 201 -12.68 0.65 2.03
N PHE A 202 -12.03 -0.32 1.37
CA PHE A 202 -11.93 -0.44 -0.09
C PHE A 202 -12.41 -1.81 -0.54
N MET A 203 -12.88 -1.91 -1.78
CA MET A 203 -13.21 -3.21 -2.38
C MET A 203 -11.95 -4.07 -2.46
N SER A 204 -11.92 -5.17 -1.71
CA SER A 204 -10.79 -6.11 -1.68
C SER A 204 -11.26 -7.48 -1.23
N LYS A 205 -10.46 -8.53 -1.48
CA LYS A 205 -10.75 -9.88 -0.96
C LYS A 205 -10.82 -9.89 0.57
N MET A 206 -10.02 -9.06 1.24
CA MET A 206 -10.02 -8.93 2.69
C MET A 206 -11.33 -8.38 3.24
N MET A 207 -12.01 -7.53 2.48
CA MET A 207 -13.27 -6.88 2.85
C MET A 207 -14.50 -7.51 2.17
N ALA A 208 -14.33 -8.56 1.35
CA ALA A 208 -15.42 -9.17 0.59
C ALA A 208 -16.58 -9.65 1.48
N PHE A 209 -16.29 -10.10 2.70
CA PHE A 209 -17.31 -10.50 3.66
C PHE A 209 -18.22 -9.33 4.11
N ALA A 210 -17.69 -8.11 4.14
CA ALA A 210 -18.42 -6.93 4.59
C ALA A 210 -19.04 -6.13 3.42
N ILE A 211 -18.34 -6.01 2.28
CA ILE A 211 -18.73 -5.12 1.17
C ILE A 211 -18.88 -5.84 -0.18
N GLY A 212 -18.83 -7.16 -0.18
CA GLY A 212 -18.99 -7.99 -1.39
C GLY A 212 -20.40 -8.00 -1.99
N HIS A 213 -21.39 -7.45 -1.30
CA HIS A 213 -22.78 -7.31 -1.74
C HIS A 213 -23.31 -5.88 -1.44
N ASP A 214 -24.35 -5.46 -2.17
CA ASP A 214 -24.83 -4.07 -2.16
C ASP A 214 -25.28 -3.58 -0.77
N GLU A 215 -25.96 -4.42 0.00
CA GLU A 215 -26.38 -4.06 1.38
C GLU A 215 -25.16 -3.85 2.30
N GLY A 216 -24.18 -4.74 2.26
CA GLY A 216 -22.94 -4.60 3.03
C GLY A 216 -22.15 -3.37 2.64
N ARG A 217 -22.09 -3.09 1.34
CA ARG A 217 -21.44 -1.88 0.82
C ARG A 217 -22.12 -0.63 1.33
N ARG A 218 -23.47 -0.57 1.28
CA ARG A 218 -24.25 0.56 1.79
C ARG A 218 -24.07 0.74 3.30
N LYS A 219 -24.13 -0.35 4.09
CA LYS A 219 -23.89 -0.31 5.54
C LYS A 219 -22.49 0.19 5.87
N THR A 220 -21.47 -0.29 5.16
CA THR A 220 -20.09 0.16 5.36
C THR A 220 -19.92 1.62 4.95
N ALA A 221 -20.48 2.05 3.82
CA ALA A 221 -20.44 3.43 3.37
C ALA A 221 -21.06 4.40 4.41
N ALA A 222 -22.13 4.00 5.08
CA ALA A 222 -22.77 4.79 6.12
C ALA A 222 -21.88 4.99 7.39
N THR A 223 -20.82 4.19 7.56
CA THR A 223 -19.84 4.37 8.64
C THR A 223 -18.68 5.29 8.26
N VAL A 224 -18.59 5.67 6.99
CA VAL A 224 -17.56 6.57 6.47
C VAL A 224 -18.14 7.99 6.40
N PRO A 225 -17.50 9.01 6.99
CA PRO A 225 -18.02 10.39 6.94
C PRO A 225 -18.29 10.90 5.52
N LEU A 226 -17.45 10.50 4.55
CA LEU A 226 -17.65 10.85 3.13
C LEU A 226 -18.83 10.11 2.46
N GLY A 227 -19.52 9.19 3.17
CA GLY A 227 -20.71 8.49 2.68
C GLY A 227 -20.46 7.41 1.62
N ARG A 228 -19.21 7.05 1.35
CA ARG A 228 -18.84 6.01 0.37
C ARG A 228 -17.63 5.19 0.80
N VAL A 229 -17.48 4.01 0.24
CA VAL A 229 -16.20 3.26 0.28
C VAL A 229 -15.21 3.88 -0.69
N GLY A 230 -13.92 3.62 -0.49
CA GLY A 230 -12.88 4.10 -1.39
C GLY A 230 -12.95 3.42 -2.77
N ALA A 231 -12.58 4.17 -3.80
CA ALA A 231 -12.55 3.78 -5.20
C ALA A 231 -11.10 3.70 -5.73
N GLU A 232 -10.94 3.19 -6.94
CA GLU A 232 -9.62 2.99 -7.57
C GLU A 232 -8.88 4.31 -7.74
N GLU A 233 -9.58 5.37 -8.13
CA GLU A 233 -9.04 6.71 -8.33
C GLU A 233 -8.48 7.32 -7.04
N ASP A 234 -9.06 6.96 -5.88
CA ASP A 234 -8.56 7.42 -4.58
C ASP A 234 -7.15 6.85 -4.29
N VAL A 235 -6.91 5.57 -4.67
CA VAL A 235 -5.59 4.94 -4.54
C VAL A 235 -4.64 5.45 -5.62
N ALA A 236 -5.08 5.48 -6.88
CA ALA A 236 -4.26 5.96 -8.00
C ALA A 236 -3.75 7.38 -7.76
N GLY A 237 -4.63 8.30 -7.37
CA GLY A 237 -4.27 9.70 -7.13
C GLY A 237 -3.22 9.88 -6.03
N VAL A 238 -3.37 9.21 -4.88
CA VAL A 238 -2.38 9.30 -3.80
C VAL A 238 -1.05 8.64 -4.19
N MET A 239 -1.07 7.53 -4.93
CA MET A 239 0.16 6.88 -5.39
C MET A 239 0.90 7.72 -6.42
N GLN A 240 0.20 8.31 -7.39
CA GLN A 240 0.80 9.24 -8.36
C GLN A 240 1.39 10.47 -7.69
N PHE A 241 0.71 11.02 -6.66
CA PHE A 241 1.23 12.12 -5.88
C PHE A 241 2.52 11.73 -5.14
N LEU A 242 2.48 10.65 -4.34
CA LEU A 242 3.64 10.24 -3.54
C LEU A 242 4.83 9.81 -4.39
N CYS A 243 4.58 9.20 -5.56
CA CYS A 243 5.63 8.64 -6.42
C CYS A 243 6.14 9.63 -7.48
N GLY A 244 5.34 10.64 -7.84
CA GLY A 244 5.70 11.68 -8.79
C GLY A 244 6.56 12.79 -8.20
N LYS A 245 6.86 13.80 -9.02
CA LYS A 245 7.62 14.99 -8.61
C LYS A 245 6.88 15.82 -7.57
N GLY A 246 5.53 15.81 -7.59
CA GLY A 246 4.70 16.53 -6.63
C GLY A 246 4.89 16.06 -5.19
N GLY A 247 5.21 14.79 -4.98
CA GLY A 247 5.48 14.20 -3.66
C GLY A 247 6.96 14.13 -3.27
N ALA A 248 7.87 14.67 -4.08
CA ALA A 248 9.33 14.51 -3.87
C ALA A 248 9.85 15.06 -2.53
N TYR A 249 9.14 16.00 -1.92
CA TYR A 249 9.50 16.61 -0.65
C TYR A 249 8.70 16.05 0.55
N VAL A 250 7.94 14.97 0.32
CA VAL A 250 7.13 14.31 1.36
C VAL A 250 7.86 13.05 1.83
N SER A 251 8.27 13.01 3.11
CA SER A 251 8.86 11.83 3.75
C SER A 251 8.42 11.76 5.21
N GLY A 252 8.15 10.54 5.72
CA GLY A 252 7.67 10.30 7.09
C GLY A 252 6.17 10.50 7.30
N ALA A 253 5.41 10.81 6.24
CA ALA A 253 3.98 11.02 6.33
C ALA A 253 3.21 9.69 6.43
N VAL A 254 2.10 9.73 7.18
CA VAL A 254 1.04 8.72 7.14
C VAL A 254 -0.19 9.43 6.58
N ILE A 255 -0.59 9.09 5.37
CA ILE A 255 -1.69 9.77 4.66
C ILE A 255 -2.98 8.97 4.83
N PRO A 256 -3.96 9.49 5.59
CA PRO A 256 -5.26 8.84 5.73
C PRO A 256 -5.99 8.81 4.38
N LEU A 257 -6.33 7.61 3.94
CA LEU A 257 -7.13 7.38 2.73
C LEU A 257 -8.44 6.69 3.15
N SER A 258 -9.26 7.38 3.95
CA SER A 258 -10.31 6.75 4.75
C SER A 258 -11.65 7.51 4.74
N GLY A 259 -11.80 8.55 3.90
CA GLY A 259 -13.01 9.35 3.83
C GLY A 259 -13.36 10.05 5.16
N GLY A 260 -12.35 10.40 5.97
CA GLY A 260 -12.51 11.09 7.25
C GLY A 260 -12.70 10.19 8.46
N MET A 261 -12.60 8.85 8.34
CA MET A 261 -12.84 7.92 9.46
C MET A 261 -11.89 8.15 10.64
N GLN A 262 -10.65 8.59 10.40
CA GLN A 262 -9.64 8.80 11.45
C GLN A 262 -9.95 9.99 12.37
N VAL A 263 -10.79 10.94 11.91
CA VAL A 263 -11.22 12.11 12.67
C VAL A 263 -12.71 12.10 12.99
N ALA A 264 -13.41 11.01 12.64
CA ALA A 264 -14.83 10.89 12.94
C ALA A 264 -15.06 10.83 14.46
N THR A 265 -15.84 11.75 14.97
CA THR A 265 -16.37 11.74 16.34
C THR A 265 -17.81 11.23 16.35
N ALA A 266 -18.28 10.73 17.47
CA ALA A 266 -19.72 10.53 17.64
C ALA A 266 -20.45 11.86 17.41
N LYS A 267 -21.67 11.82 16.86
CA LYS A 267 -22.53 13.02 16.79
C LYS A 267 -22.52 13.68 18.17
N ALA A 268 -22.31 14.99 18.21
CA ALA A 268 -22.32 15.73 19.46
C ALA A 268 -23.67 15.53 20.16
N ALA A 269 -23.64 15.10 21.43
CA ALA A 269 -24.84 14.81 22.22
C ALA A 269 -25.75 16.05 22.44
N PHE A 270 -25.35 17.20 21.92
CA PHE A 270 -26.01 18.50 22.11
C PHE A 270 -26.56 19.10 20.80
N LEU A 271 -26.43 18.39 19.66
CA LEU A 271 -27.10 18.80 18.43
C LEU A 271 -28.38 17.98 18.30
N GLU A 272 -29.52 18.62 18.48
CA GLU A 272 -30.82 18.04 18.18
C GLU A 272 -30.85 17.70 16.69
N ASP A 273 -31.36 16.51 16.35
CA ASP A 273 -31.64 16.15 14.96
C ASP A 273 -32.79 17.04 14.46
N ASP A 274 -32.49 18.05 13.58
CA ASP A 274 -33.48 18.78 12.81
C ASP A 274 -34.12 17.89 11.72
#